data_ab63d788d765927cd3b7b5bba1fd3c58
#
_entry.id   ab63d788d765927cd3b7b5bba1fd3c58
#
_cell.length_a   1.000
_cell.length_b   1.000
_cell.length_c   1.000
_cell.angle_alpha   90.00
_cell.angle_beta   90.00
_cell.angle_gamma   90.00
#
_symmetry.space_group_name_H-M   'P 1'
#
loop_
_entity.id
_entity.type
_entity.pdbx_description
1 polymer ?
#
loop_
_entity_poly.entity_id
_entity_poly.type
_entity_poly.pdbx_seq_one_letter_code
_entity_poly.pdbx_strand_id
1 'polypeptide(L)'
;MKINTALSFDGGGMKGLFSAYFMKYFCRDAGIPGNQIYKYFNIIAGTSIGGIQALAYASGYSPDDMIELFLAQQNPLNNGSNNPSSIFYPPVSTLQKINTILYGDQTWYQNTNLKALLNAKFGQSKMFQLKTNVLIPSVEIYTTQVPDVGTDVKAYRPVLYSNIKFRGLEGQNYLVQDVALSTSAAPIYFPAVNIPEVTTPDSKFIDGGVFQNNPAALSWAYNNAINPSANRTCILSVGTGLGTIGLFDPVPVPPPESVRKYLNEFRNFLLLHKNYTTEKTEEIVNSILPDFENVYLLLDLISLGISGPQEAINKILELLSLYGTKINNQDLFYYRFNTIYDLNEDTELDTTNADFLNYIQTAAEQQYQQDAIKIQ
;
A
#
# COMPACT_ATOMS: atom_id res chain seq x y z
N MET A 1 -6.39 28.83 19.56
CA MET A 1 -7.31 27.86 18.94
C MET A 1 -6.59 26.52 18.93
N LYS A 2 -7.21 25.45 19.43
CA LYS A 2 -6.61 24.11 19.40
C LYS A 2 -7.05 23.41 18.11
N ILE A 3 -6.08 22.93 17.33
CA ILE A 3 -6.31 22.25 16.05
C ILE A 3 -5.74 20.84 16.15
N ASN A 4 -6.53 19.86 15.76
CA ASN A 4 -6.08 18.51 15.52
C ASN A 4 -5.53 18.42 14.09
N THR A 5 -4.38 17.79 13.91
CA THR A 5 -3.77 17.59 12.60
C THR A 5 -3.47 16.13 12.38
N ALA A 6 -3.77 15.63 11.19
CA ALA A 6 -3.40 14.27 10.78
C ALA A 6 -2.82 14.25 9.36
N LEU A 7 -1.86 13.37 9.17
CA LEU A 7 -1.30 13.02 7.88
C LEU A 7 -1.60 11.55 7.63
N SER A 8 -2.17 11.22 6.48
CA SER A 8 -2.61 9.86 6.15
C SER A 8 -2.07 9.43 4.80
N PHE A 9 -1.47 8.25 4.73
CA PHE A 9 -0.92 7.68 3.50
C PHE A 9 -1.62 6.36 3.14
N ASP A 10 -2.03 6.26 1.89
CA ASP A 10 -2.60 5.03 1.37
C ASP A 10 -1.53 3.96 1.11
N GLY A 11 -1.95 2.69 1.08
CA GLY A 11 -1.17 1.60 0.53
C GLY A 11 -1.10 1.65 -1.00
N GLY A 12 -0.10 0.99 -1.59
CA GLY A 12 0.04 0.97 -3.05
C GLY A 12 1.39 0.50 -3.60
N GLY A 13 2.22 -0.18 -2.81
CA GLY A 13 3.53 -0.70 -3.27
C GLY A 13 4.43 0.39 -3.82
N MET A 14 5.05 0.16 -4.99
CA MET A 14 5.95 1.14 -5.62
C MET A 14 5.29 2.48 -5.96
N LYS A 15 3.96 2.50 -6.13
CA LYS A 15 3.20 3.75 -6.34
C LYS A 15 3.26 4.71 -5.15
N GLY A 16 3.69 4.25 -3.96
CA GLY A 16 4.01 5.11 -2.83
C GLY A 16 5.10 6.16 -3.09
N LEU A 17 5.85 6.02 -4.17
CA LEU A 17 6.77 7.07 -4.66
C LEU A 17 6.03 8.38 -4.97
N PHE A 18 4.78 8.31 -5.46
CA PHE A 18 3.93 9.47 -5.67
C PHE A 18 3.74 10.27 -4.36
N SER A 19 3.36 9.59 -3.28
CA SER A 19 3.15 10.26 -2.00
C SER A 19 4.44 10.83 -1.41
N ALA A 20 5.60 10.18 -1.65
CA ALA A 20 6.90 10.71 -1.22
C ALA A 20 7.27 12.01 -1.98
N TYR A 21 7.09 12.06 -3.31
CA TYR A 21 7.31 13.28 -4.09
C TYR A 21 6.30 14.38 -3.72
N PHE A 22 5.02 14.04 -3.55
CA PHE A 22 4.02 14.99 -3.11
C PHE A 22 4.45 15.65 -1.77
N MET A 23 4.87 14.85 -0.79
CA MET A 23 5.35 15.35 0.49
C MET A 23 6.60 16.20 0.38
N LYS A 24 7.50 15.90 -0.56
CA LYS A 24 8.67 16.74 -0.85
C LYS A 24 8.26 18.15 -1.29
N TYR A 25 7.34 18.24 -2.24
CA TYR A 25 6.84 19.53 -2.72
C TYR A 25 6.04 20.26 -1.65
N PHE A 26 5.17 19.56 -0.93
CA PHE A 26 4.42 20.12 0.19
C PHE A 26 5.34 20.71 1.28
N CYS A 27 6.33 19.96 1.71
CA CYS A 27 7.29 20.43 2.73
C CYS A 27 8.07 21.67 2.26
N ARG A 28 8.50 21.69 0.99
CA ARG A 28 9.19 22.83 0.39
C ARG A 28 8.34 24.11 0.47
N ASP A 29 7.11 24.02 0.01
CA ASP A 29 6.24 25.21 -0.13
C ASP A 29 5.62 25.65 1.22
N ALA A 30 5.40 24.71 2.13
CA ALA A 30 4.98 24.99 3.49
C ALA A 30 6.13 25.44 4.42
N GLY A 31 7.38 25.44 3.94
CA GLY A 31 8.55 25.77 4.76
C GLY A 31 8.82 24.77 5.89
N ILE A 32 8.39 23.51 5.72
CA ILE A 32 8.58 22.44 6.70
C ILE A 32 9.90 21.72 6.42
N PRO A 33 10.86 21.70 7.36
CA PRO A 33 12.04 20.85 7.21
C PRO A 33 11.63 19.38 7.07
N GLY A 34 12.03 18.71 5.99
CA GLY A 34 11.56 17.38 5.65
C GLY A 34 11.73 16.34 6.77
N ASN A 35 12.78 16.45 7.58
CA ASN A 35 13.05 15.59 8.72
C ASN A 35 12.28 16.00 10.01
N GLN A 36 11.35 16.95 9.92
CA GLN A 36 10.56 17.46 11.04
C GLN A 36 9.05 17.39 10.82
N ILE A 37 8.58 16.64 9.84
CA ILE A 37 7.15 16.43 9.52
C ILE A 37 6.38 16.06 10.80
N TYR A 38 6.94 15.20 11.64
CA TYR A 38 6.34 14.77 12.92
C TYR A 38 5.95 15.91 13.87
N LYS A 39 6.51 17.11 13.71
CA LYS A 39 6.18 18.27 14.57
C LYS A 39 4.87 18.95 14.18
N TYR A 40 4.38 18.73 12.97
CA TYR A 40 3.24 19.42 12.39
C TYR A 40 1.96 18.59 12.42
N PHE A 41 2.08 17.29 12.67
CA PHE A 41 0.95 16.37 12.70
C PHE A 41 0.87 15.64 14.04
N ASN A 42 -0.31 15.70 14.68
CA ASN A 42 -0.57 14.99 15.95
C ASN A 42 -0.61 13.48 15.75
N ILE A 43 -1.05 13.05 14.56
CA ILE A 43 -1.10 11.65 14.13
C ILE A 43 -0.55 11.56 12.72
N ILE A 44 0.30 10.56 12.47
CA ILE A 44 0.68 10.13 11.12
C ILE A 44 0.20 8.69 10.95
N ALA A 45 -0.68 8.47 9.99
CA ALA A 45 -1.25 7.16 9.71
C ALA A 45 -0.82 6.68 8.33
N GLY A 46 -0.76 5.37 8.14
CA GLY A 46 -0.44 4.82 6.83
C GLY A 46 -0.61 3.31 6.80
N THR A 47 -0.93 2.80 5.63
CA THR A 47 -1.15 1.38 5.36
C THR A 47 -0.13 0.87 4.37
N SER A 48 0.39 -0.36 4.54
CA SER A 48 1.34 -0.96 3.60
C SER A 48 2.58 -0.06 3.43
N ILE A 49 2.94 0.29 2.18
CA ILE A 49 4.00 1.27 1.91
C ILE A 49 3.74 2.63 2.55
N GLY A 50 2.48 3.06 2.63
CA GLY A 50 2.09 4.26 3.37
C GLY A 50 2.36 4.13 4.87
N GLY A 51 2.23 2.91 5.43
CA GLY A 51 2.61 2.60 6.81
C GLY A 51 4.12 2.72 7.03
N ILE A 52 4.93 2.25 6.10
CA ILE A 52 6.39 2.45 6.13
C ILE A 52 6.73 3.94 6.10
N GLN A 53 6.08 4.74 5.22
CA GLN A 53 6.27 6.19 5.18
C GLN A 53 5.84 6.87 6.48
N ALA A 54 4.68 6.51 7.03
CA ALA A 54 4.18 7.05 8.28
C ALA A 54 5.16 6.81 9.45
N LEU A 55 5.68 5.59 9.57
CA LEU A 55 6.68 5.21 10.57
C LEU A 55 8.01 5.95 10.34
N ALA A 56 8.42 6.11 9.08
CA ALA A 56 9.64 6.85 8.73
C ALA A 56 9.52 8.33 9.11
N TYR A 57 8.45 9.02 8.73
CA TYR A 57 8.26 10.43 9.08
C TYR A 57 8.09 10.62 10.59
N ALA A 58 7.41 9.70 11.28
CA ALA A 58 7.32 9.71 12.74
C ALA A 58 8.67 9.46 13.43
N SER A 59 9.60 8.78 12.76
CA SER A 59 10.99 8.59 13.21
C SER A 59 11.87 9.81 12.92
N GLY A 60 11.45 10.69 12.00
CA GLY A 60 12.20 11.89 11.59
C GLY A 60 12.98 11.74 10.32
N TYR A 61 12.64 10.76 9.46
CA TYR A 61 13.11 10.69 8.09
C TYR A 61 12.44 11.78 7.24
N SER A 62 13.06 12.14 6.13
CA SER A 62 12.57 13.12 5.17
C SER A 62 11.87 12.45 3.98
N PRO A 63 11.12 13.21 3.16
CA PRO A 63 10.63 12.72 1.88
C PRO A 63 11.74 12.28 0.92
N ASP A 64 12.90 12.94 0.95
CA ASP A 64 14.06 12.55 0.13
C ASP A 64 14.59 11.17 0.55
N ASP A 65 14.66 10.86 1.86
CA ASP A 65 15.03 9.52 2.33
C ASP A 65 14.06 8.44 1.83
N MET A 66 12.77 8.77 1.72
CA MET A 66 11.77 7.85 1.18
C MET A 66 11.91 7.70 -0.34
N ILE A 67 12.14 8.79 -1.09
CA ILE A 67 12.40 8.73 -2.52
C ILE A 67 13.62 7.86 -2.83
N GLU A 68 14.72 8.04 -2.09
CA GLU A 68 15.91 7.19 -2.22
C GLU A 68 15.60 5.72 -1.98
N LEU A 69 14.76 5.40 -0.97
CA LEU A 69 14.34 4.04 -0.68
C LEU A 69 13.61 3.42 -1.89
N PHE A 70 12.71 4.15 -2.52
CA PHE A 70 11.99 3.69 -3.71
C PHE A 70 12.93 3.52 -4.92
N LEU A 71 13.78 4.50 -5.18
CA LEU A 71 14.70 4.45 -6.31
C LEU A 71 15.74 3.34 -6.16
N ALA A 72 16.12 2.99 -4.93
CA ALA A 72 16.98 1.84 -4.66
C ALA A 72 16.36 0.49 -5.07
N GLN A 73 15.04 0.41 -5.26
CA GLN A 73 14.36 -0.79 -5.78
C GLN A 73 14.44 -0.90 -7.30
N GLN A 74 14.80 0.19 -7.97
CA GLN A 74 14.87 0.25 -9.42
C GLN A 74 15.80 -0.83 -9.98
N ASN A 75 15.36 -1.46 -11.06
CA ASN A 75 16.23 -2.30 -11.85
C ASN A 75 17.20 -1.40 -12.66
N PRO A 76 18.53 -1.43 -12.41
CA PRO A 76 19.46 -0.45 -12.96
C PRO A 76 19.66 -0.54 -14.48
N LEU A 77 19.16 -1.59 -15.11
CA LEU A 77 19.33 -1.77 -16.56
C LEU A 77 18.05 -2.29 -17.20
N ASN A 78 17.55 -1.57 -18.19
CA ASN A 78 16.51 -2.06 -19.13
C ASN A 78 16.95 -3.35 -19.88
N ASN A 79 18.09 -3.91 -19.56
CA ASN A 79 18.76 -5.06 -20.23
C ASN A 79 18.55 -6.39 -19.49
N GLY A 80 17.56 -6.50 -18.57
CA GLY A 80 17.26 -7.74 -17.86
C GLY A 80 18.22 -8.11 -16.74
N SER A 81 19.16 -7.23 -16.34
CA SER A 81 19.95 -7.43 -15.13
C SER A 81 19.11 -7.08 -13.91
N ASN A 82 18.87 -8.07 -13.08
CA ASN A 82 18.08 -7.97 -11.87
C ASN A 82 18.82 -7.21 -10.78
N ASN A 83 18.11 -6.46 -9.95
CA ASN A 83 18.65 -5.86 -8.73
C ASN A 83 18.51 -6.87 -7.57
N PRO A 84 19.57 -7.58 -7.16
CA PRO A 84 19.46 -8.59 -6.09
C PRO A 84 19.11 -8.01 -4.71
N SER A 85 19.27 -6.70 -4.53
CA SER A 85 18.92 -6.00 -3.29
C SER A 85 17.49 -5.49 -3.27
N SER A 86 16.77 -5.55 -4.40
CA SER A 86 15.37 -5.15 -4.46
C SER A 86 14.50 -6.05 -3.58
N ILE A 87 13.49 -5.44 -2.95
CA ILE A 87 12.46 -6.19 -2.21
C ILE A 87 11.64 -7.11 -3.12
N PHE A 88 11.62 -6.84 -4.43
CA PHE A 88 10.95 -7.62 -5.47
C PHE A 88 11.92 -8.54 -6.23
N TYR A 89 12.89 -9.11 -5.52
CA TYR A 89 13.85 -10.05 -6.10
C TYR A 89 13.66 -11.47 -5.53
N PRO A 90 13.81 -12.54 -6.34
CA PRO A 90 14.01 -12.50 -7.80
C PRO A 90 12.73 -12.06 -8.53
N PRO A 91 12.88 -11.48 -9.74
CA PRO A 91 11.70 -11.14 -10.54
C PRO A 91 10.91 -12.40 -10.85
N VAL A 92 9.60 -12.29 -10.72
CA VAL A 92 8.67 -13.40 -10.89
C VAL A 92 8.08 -13.31 -12.29
N SER A 93 8.24 -14.38 -13.09
CA SER A 93 7.61 -14.44 -14.41
C SER A 93 6.10 -14.50 -14.28
N THR A 94 5.39 -14.06 -15.31
CA THR A 94 3.91 -14.11 -15.30
C THR A 94 3.38 -15.52 -15.13
N LEU A 95 4.04 -16.51 -15.72
CA LEU A 95 3.64 -17.90 -15.53
C LEU A 95 3.76 -18.33 -14.07
N GLN A 96 4.80 -17.88 -13.35
CA GLN A 96 4.92 -18.11 -11.91
C GLN A 96 3.86 -17.35 -11.12
N LYS A 97 3.57 -16.08 -11.48
CA LYS A 97 2.49 -15.29 -10.87
C LYS A 97 1.16 -16.05 -10.97
N ILE A 98 0.82 -16.53 -12.17
CA ILE A 98 -0.41 -17.31 -12.42
C ILE A 98 -0.42 -18.61 -11.62
N ASN A 99 0.65 -19.38 -11.65
CA ASN A 99 0.73 -20.65 -10.91
C ASN A 99 0.53 -20.43 -9.40
N THR A 100 1.10 -19.37 -8.84
CA THR A 100 0.89 -19.03 -7.43
C THR A 100 -0.58 -18.76 -7.11
N ILE A 101 -1.28 -18.05 -7.99
CA ILE A 101 -2.71 -17.74 -7.80
C ILE A 101 -3.57 -19.00 -7.93
N LEU A 102 -3.28 -19.85 -8.91
CA LEU A 102 -4.07 -21.06 -9.16
C LEU A 102 -3.87 -22.16 -8.12
N TYR A 103 -2.66 -22.33 -7.62
CA TYR A 103 -2.29 -23.45 -6.75
C TYR A 103 -2.00 -23.06 -5.31
N GLY A 104 -1.83 -21.75 -5.01
CA GLY A 104 -1.79 -21.21 -3.64
C GLY A 104 -0.57 -21.59 -2.80
N ASP A 105 0.44 -22.23 -3.36
CA ASP A 105 1.50 -22.87 -2.59
C ASP A 105 2.63 -21.94 -2.15
N GLN A 106 2.82 -20.78 -2.82
CA GLN A 106 3.94 -19.87 -2.56
C GLN A 106 3.53 -18.42 -2.77
N THR A 107 4.31 -17.49 -2.21
CA THR A 107 4.23 -16.07 -2.52
C THR A 107 5.21 -15.71 -3.64
N TRP A 108 4.93 -14.59 -4.33
CA TRP A 108 5.79 -14.16 -5.42
C TRP A 108 7.19 -13.79 -4.95
N TYR A 109 7.30 -13.14 -3.79
CA TYR A 109 8.56 -12.68 -3.24
C TYR A 109 8.78 -13.24 -1.83
N GLN A 110 10.06 -13.38 -1.45
CA GLN A 110 10.45 -13.60 -0.08
C GLN A 110 10.61 -12.26 0.63
N ASN A 111 10.31 -12.20 1.92
CA ASN A 111 10.43 -10.96 2.68
C ASN A 111 11.86 -10.68 3.20
N THR A 112 12.87 -11.41 2.75
CA THR A 112 14.25 -11.30 3.24
C THR A 112 14.84 -9.92 2.97
N ASN A 113 14.73 -9.42 1.73
CA ASN A 113 15.25 -8.10 1.37
C ASN A 113 14.45 -6.98 2.03
N LEU A 114 13.12 -7.13 2.14
CA LEU A 114 12.27 -6.18 2.85
C LEU A 114 12.64 -6.11 4.34
N LYS A 115 12.85 -7.24 4.99
CA LYS A 115 13.33 -7.29 6.39
C LYS A 115 14.68 -6.61 6.54
N ALA A 116 15.63 -6.89 5.65
CA ALA A 116 16.94 -6.26 5.67
C ALA A 116 16.85 -4.73 5.53
N LEU A 117 16.03 -4.25 4.59
CA LEU A 117 15.77 -2.83 4.38
C LEU A 117 15.17 -2.17 5.63
N LEU A 118 14.12 -2.77 6.19
CA LEU A 118 13.42 -2.22 7.37
C LEU A 118 14.33 -2.25 8.62
N ASN A 119 15.14 -3.30 8.77
CA ASN A 119 16.14 -3.35 9.84
C ASN A 119 17.22 -2.28 9.67
N ALA A 120 17.70 -2.04 8.46
CA ALA A 120 18.67 -0.98 8.18
C ALA A 120 18.10 0.42 8.48
N LYS A 121 16.80 0.64 8.23
CA LYS A 121 16.13 1.93 8.48
C LYS A 121 15.73 2.12 9.95
N PHE A 122 15.10 1.15 10.57
CA PHE A 122 14.50 1.30 11.90
C PHE A 122 15.28 0.63 13.03
N GLY A 123 16.15 -0.35 12.72
CA GLY A 123 16.96 -1.07 13.71
C GLY A 123 16.11 -1.65 14.85
N GLN A 124 16.54 -1.41 16.06
CA GLN A 124 15.84 -1.84 17.29
C GLN A 124 14.88 -0.80 17.86
N SER A 125 14.54 0.23 17.08
CA SER A 125 13.60 1.28 17.51
C SER A 125 12.23 0.69 17.80
N LYS A 126 11.62 1.12 18.90
CA LYS A 126 10.29 0.71 19.33
C LYS A 126 9.25 1.81 19.11
N MET A 127 7.99 1.43 19.00
CA MET A 127 6.87 2.33 18.73
C MET A 127 6.80 3.53 19.70
N PHE A 128 7.11 3.32 20.99
CA PHE A 128 7.10 4.42 21.97
C PHE A 128 8.28 5.40 21.83
N GLN A 129 9.26 5.12 20.98
CA GLN A 129 10.37 6.03 20.66
C GLN A 129 10.07 6.92 19.46
N LEU A 130 8.95 6.69 18.77
CA LEU A 130 8.49 7.55 17.69
C LEU A 130 8.18 8.96 18.21
N LYS A 131 8.46 9.97 17.39
CA LYS A 131 8.40 11.38 17.76
C LYS A 131 6.99 11.98 17.72
N THR A 132 6.03 11.23 17.14
CA THR A 132 4.60 11.56 17.11
C THR A 132 3.76 10.28 17.16
N ASN A 133 2.43 10.44 17.31
CA ASN A 133 1.53 9.30 17.31
C ASN A 133 1.40 8.71 15.90
N VAL A 134 1.23 7.39 15.85
CA VAL A 134 1.00 6.67 14.59
C VAL A 134 -0.20 5.75 14.68
N LEU A 135 -0.82 5.50 13.51
CA LEU A 135 -1.88 4.51 13.31
C LEU A 135 -1.53 3.68 12.08
N ILE A 136 -1.25 2.40 12.29
CA ILE A 136 -0.76 1.50 11.24
C ILE A 136 -1.66 0.26 11.17
N PRO A 137 -2.55 0.17 10.16
CA PRO A 137 -3.42 -0.98 9.97
C PRO A 137 -2.66 -2.24 9.55
N SER A 138 -3.16 -3.40 9.98
CA SER A 138 -2.76 -4.73 9.54
C SER A 138 -3.92 -5.71 9.77
N VAL A 139 -3.80 -6.94 9.32
CA VAL A 139 -4.76 -8.01 9.62
C VAL A 139 -4.04 -9.18 10.26
N GLU A 140 -4.53 -9.62 11.41
CA GLU A 140 -4.05 -10.82 12.09
C GLU A 140 -4.86 -12.03 11.62
N ILE A 141 -4.14 -13.09 11.26
CA ILE A 141 -4.67 -14.44 11.02
C ILE A 141 -4.22 -15.31 12.17
N TYR A 142 -5.15 -16.00 12.83
CA TYR A 142 -4.87 -16.83 14.00
C TYR A 142 -5.70 -18.10 14.00
N THR A 143 -5.28 -19.08 14.80
CA THR A 143 -6.06 -20.30 14.99
C THR A 143 -6.97 -20.12 16.20
N THR A 144 -8.24 -20.49 16.06
CA THR A 144 -9.22 -20.53 17.14
C THR A 144 -10.06 -21.80 17.05
N GLN A 145 -10.71 -22.18 18.13
CA GLN A 145 -11.64 -23.31 18.14
C GLN A 145 -13.07 -22.84 17.94
N VAL A 146 -13.81 -23.56 17.11
CA VAL A 146 -15.26 -23.33 17.01
C VAL A 146 -15.90 -23.82 18.31
N PRO A 147 -16.64 -22.98 19.05
CA PRO A 147 -17.39 -23.41 20.22
C PRO A 147 -18.31 -24.59 19.88
N ASP A 148 -18.40 -25.56 20.77
CA ASP A 148 -19.25 -26.76 20.68
C ASP A 148 -18.84 -27.84 19.67
N VAL A 149 -17.87 -27.55 18.76
CA VAL A 149 -17.40 -28.53 17.77
C VAL A 149 -15.98 -29.01 18.07
N GLY A 150 -15.19 -28.20 18.78
CA GLY A 150 -13.79 -28.50 19.12
C GLY A 150 -12.84 -28.53 17.92
N THR A 151 -13.27 -28.04 16.76
CA THR A 151 -12.46 -28.04 15.54
C THR A 151 -11.68 -26.72 15.46
N ASP A 152 -10.37 -26.83 15.19
CA ASP A 152 -9.52 -25.68 14.93
C ASP A 152 -9.83 -25.07 13.56
N VAL A 153 -10.06 -23.76 13.55
CA VAL A 153 -10.30 -22.97 12.33
C VAL A 153 -9.37 -21.78 12.26
N LYS A 154 -9.07 -21.37 11.05
CA LYS A 154 -8.38 -20.08 10.82
C LYS A 154 -9.40 -18.96 10.87
N ALA A 155 -9.12 -17.98 11.71
CA ALA A 155 -9.89 -16.76 11.84
C ALA A 155 -9.00 -15.55 11.53
N TYR A 156 -9.60 -14.42 11.26
CA TYR A 156 -8.88 -13.17 11.00
C TYR A 156 -9.57 -12.02 11.73
N ARG A 157 -8.78 -11.02 12.11
CA ARG A 157 -9.29 -9.77 12.69
C ARG A 157 -8.44 -8.58 12.24
N PRO A 158 -9.07 -7.40 12.03
CA PRO A 158 -8.34 -6.16 11.86
C PRO A 158 -7.48 -5.84 13.09
N VAL A 159 -6.27 -5.36 12.84
CA VAL A 159 -5.36 -4.88 13.88
C VAL A 159 -4.94 -3.46 13.52
N LEU A 160 -4.91 -2.60 14.53
CA LEU A 160 -4.42 -1.25 14.40
C LEU A 160 -3.26 -1.06 15.37
N TYR A 161 -2.04 -1.03 14.84
CA TYR A 161 -0.87 -0.70 15.65
C TYR A 161 -0.83 0.79 15.94
N SER A 162 -0.63 1.13 17.21
CA SER A 162 -0.57 2.51 17.66
C SER A 162 0.31 2.65 18.90
N ASN A 163 1.07 3.72 18.98
CA ASN A 163 1.80 4.11 20.19
C ASN A 163 0.98 5.02 21.11
N ILE A 164 -0.31 5.22 20.82
CA ILE A 164 -1.20 6.11 21.56
C ILE A 164 -1.63 5.45 22.88
N LYS A 165 -1.39 6.15 23.99
CA LYS A 165 -1.90 5.78 25.32
C LYS A 165 -3.00 6.74 25.71
N PHE A 166 -4.23 6.27 25.79
CA PHE A 166 -5.37 7.13 26.10
C PHE A 166 -6.58 6.31 26.56
N ARG A 167 -7.16 6.61 27.74
CA ARG A 167 -8.44 6.07 28.25
C ARG A 167 -8.65 4.56 28.02
N GLY A 168 -7.67 3.72 28.41
CA GLY A 168 -7.73 2.27 28.23
C GLY A 168 -7.16 1.76 26.90
N LEU A 169 -6.69 2.65 26.01
CA LEU A 169 -5.80 2.29 24.92
C LEU A 169 -4.38 2.28 25.46
N GLU A 170 -3.77 1.11 25.57
CA GLU A 170 -2.43 0.97 26.18
C GLU A 170 -1.30 1.32 25.19
N GLY A 171 -1.59 1.43 23.93
CA GLY A 171 -0.59 1.50 22.87
C GLY A 171 0.24 0.22 22.78
N GLN A 172 0.88 0.00 21.66
CA GLN A 172 1.81 -1.13 21.50
C GLN A 172 3.24 -0.60 21.40
N ASN A 173 4.18 -1.33 22.00
CA ASN A 173 5.59 -0.99 21.97
C ASN A 173 6.42 -2.02 21.19
N TYR A 174 5.89 -2.50 20.08
CA TYR A 174 6.57 -3.42 19.18
C TYR A 174 7.77 -2.75 18.49
N LEU A 175 8.64 -3.56 17.88
CA LEU A 175 9.67 -3.03 17.00
C LEU A 175 9.03 -2.35 15.79
N VAL A 176 9.50 -1.15 15.47
CA VAL A 176 8.99 -0.38 14.32
C VAL A 176 9.14 -1.17 13.02
N GLN A 177 10.26 -1.89 12.85
CA GLN A 177 10.50 -2.73 11.68
C GLN A 177 9.48 -3.88 11.56
N ASP A 178 9.03 -4.48 12.67
CA ASP A 178 8.08 -5.59 12.64
C ASP A 178 6.67 -5.07 12.31
N VAL A 179 6.29 -3.91 12.83
CA VAL A 179 5.05 -3.23 12.45
C VAL A 179 5.06 -2.83 10.96
N ALA A 180 6.18 -2.28 10.48
CA ALA A 180 6.35 -1.94 9.07
C ALA A 180 6.23 -3.16 8.16
N LEU A 181 6.88 -4.28 8.56
CA LEU A 181 6.81 -5.54 7.84
C LEU A 181 5.39 -6.12 7.84
N SER A 182 4.69 -6.06 8.98
CA SER A 182 3.33 -6.56 9.14
C SER A 182 2.35 -5.83 8.22
N THR A 183 2.35 -4.50 8.24
CA THR A 183 1.44 -3.70 7.43
C THR A 183 1.67 -3.82 5.93
N SER A 184 2.89 -4.22 5.51
CA SER A 184 3.30 -4.33 4.10
C SER A 184 3.40 -5.78 3.58
N ALA A 185 2.95 -6.77 4.36
CA ALA A 185 2.91 -8.17 3.94
C ALA A 185 1.71 -8.44 3.02
N ALA A 186 1.72 -7.86 1.82
CA ALA A 186 0.65 -7.97 0.84
C ALA A 186 0.42 -9.44 0.45
N PRO A 187 -0.81 -9.97 0.61
CA PRO A 187 -1.14 -11.33 0.20
C PRO A 187 -0.75 -11.57 -1.26
N ILE A 188 -0.31 -12.79 -1.56
CA ILE A 188 0.22 -13.23 -2.85
C ILE A 188 1.65 -12.68 -3.09
N TYR A 189 1.92 -11.41 -2.82
CA TYR A 189 3.24 -10.80 -3.01
C TYR A 189 4.25 -11.30 -1.97
N PHE A 190 3.90 -11.22 -0.69
CA PHE A 190 4.78 -11.55 0.43
C PHE A 190 4.15 -12.54 1.40
N PRO A 191 4.97 -13.37 2.08
CA PRO A 191 4.46 -14.28 3.10
C PRO A 191 3.94 -13.49 4.32
N ALA A 192 2.90 -14.02 4.96
CA ALA A 192 2.44 -13.53 6.25
C ALA A 192 3.56 -13.59 7.30
N VAL A 193 3.62 -12.61 8.18
CA VAL A 193 4.73 -12.42 9.12
C VAL A 193 4.31 -12.64 10.57
N ASN A 194 5.29 -12.99 11.42
CA ASN A 194 5.10 -13.06 12.86
C ASN A 194 5.65 -11.79 13.51
N ILE A 195 4.98 -11.32 14.56
CA ILE A 195 5.51 -10.33 15.50
C ILE A 195 5.89 -11.09 16.77
N PRO A 196 7.19 -11.14 17.16
CA PRO A 196 7.65 -11.99 18.26
C PRO A 196 6.98 -11.71 19.61
N GLU A 197 6.56 -10.46 19.83
CA GLU A 197 5.90 -10.04 21.06
C GLU A 197 4.41 -10.44 21.14
N VAL A 198 3.82 -10.91 20.03
CA VAL A 198 2.43 -11.38 20.01
C VAL A 198 2.38 -12.85 20.39
N THR A 199 1.71 -13.15 21.49
CA THR A 199 1.66 -14.49 22.10
C THR A 199 0.45 -15.34 21.68
N THR A 200 -0.44 -14.80 20.83
CA THR A 200 -1.59 -15.55 20.31
C THR A 200 -1.08 -16.75 19.48
N PRO A 201 -1.51 -17.99 19.76
CA PRO A 201 -1.01 -19.15 19.03
C PRO A 201 -1.23 -19.03 17.51
N ASP A 202 -0.22 -19.43 16.72
CA ASP A 202 -0.25 -19.40 15.25
C ASP A 202 -0.58 -18.03 14.63
N SER A 203 -0.42 -16.96 15.39
CA SER A 203 -0.67 -15.60 14.93
C SER A 203 0.28 -15.22 13.80
N LYS A 204 -0.28 -14.78 12.68
CA LYS A 204 0.46 -14.21 11.55
C LYS A 204 -0.25 -12.94 11.08
N PHE A 205 0.52 -12.02 10.52
CA PHE A 205 0.02 -10.73 10.09
C PHE A 205 0.20 -10.56 8.58
N ILE A 206 -0.80 -9.94 7.96
CA ILE A 206 -0.81 -9.57 6.54
C ILE A 206 -1.12 -8.08 6.39
N ASP A 207 -0.93 -7.57 5.18
CA ASP A 207 -1.11 -6.17 4.83
C ASP A 207 -2.47 -5.60 5.28
N GLY A 208 -2.42 -4.40 5.84
CA GLY A 208 -3.62 -3.67 6.27
C GLY A 208 -4.51 -3.21 5.12
N GLY A 209 -3.99 -3.13 3.90
CA GLY A 209 -4.75 -2.75 2.71
C GLY A 209 -5.94 -3.65 2.44
N VAL A 210 -5.90 -4.89 2.92
CA VAL A 210 -7.01 -5.85 2.81
C VAL A 210 -8.30 -5.33 3.48
N PHE A 211 -8.21 -4.46 4.50
CA PHE A 211 -9.40 -3.92 5.16
C PHE A 211 -9.45 -2.39 5.23
N GLN A 212 -8.29 -1.72 5.32
CA GLN A 212 -8.21 -0.27 5.55
C GLN A 212 -7.03 0.33 4.77
N ASN A 213 -7.19 0.47 3.46
CA ASN A 213 -6.12 0.99 2.61
C ASN A 213 -5.87 2.50 2.81
N ASN A 214 -6.92 3.29 3.13
CA ASN A 214 -6.82 4.70 3.50
C ASN A 214 -7.18 4.89 4.98
N PRO A 215 -6.23 5.13 5.89
CA PRO A 215 -6.50 5.27 7.31
C PRO A 215 -6.93 6.70 7.75
N ALA A 216 -7.33 7.58 6.83
CA ALA A 216 -7.72 8.96 7.16
C ALA A 216 -8.89 9.03 8.15
N ALA A 217 -9.93 8.18 7.99
CA ALA A 217 -11.07 8.15 8.89
C ALA A 217 -10.67 7.69 10.30
N LEU A 218 -9.75 6.73 10.42
CA LEU A 218 -9.19 6.32 11.70
C LEU A 218 -8.42 7.46 12.35
N SER A 219 -7.63 8.22 11.58
CA SER A 219 -6.90 9.38 12.05
C SER A 219 -7.83 10.46 12.61
N TRP A 220 -8.95 10.70 11.94
CA TRP A 220 -9.97 11.61 12.40
C TRP A 220 -10.60 11.16 13.73
N ALA A 221 -11.02 9.90 13.81
CA ALA A 221 -11.64 9.35 15.00
C ALA A 221 -10.70 9.39 16.22
N TYR A 222 -9.44 8.98 16.04
CA TYR A 222 -8.44 8.98 17.11
C TYR A 222 -8.05 10.39 17.56
N ASN A 223 -7.85 11.34 16.63
CA ASN A 223 -7.58 12.73 16.99
C ASN A 223 -8.69 13.31 17.86
N ASN A 224 -9.94 13.08 17.49
CA ASN A 224 -11.09 13.57 18.25
C ASN A 224 -11.20 12.90 19.62
N ALA A 225 -10.86 11.62 19.73
CA ALA A 225 -10.84 10.88 20.99
C ALA A 225 -9.73 11.41 21.93
N ILE A 226 -8.51 11.62 21.42
CA ILE A 226 -7.36 12.06 22.22
C ILE A 226 -7.51 13.52 22.64
N ASN A 227 -8.01 14.37 21.77
CA ASN A 227 -8.08 15.82 21.99
C ASN A 227 -9.49 16.37 21.65
N PRO A 228 -10.52 15.98 22.44
CA PRO A 228 -11.90 16.36 22.18
C PRO A 228 -12.18 17.85 22.35
N SER A 229 -11.25 18.60 22.94
CA SER A 229 -11.34 20.06 23.12
C SER A 229 -10.83 20.87 21.91
N ALA A 230 -10.36 20.21 20.85
CA ALA A 230 -9.99 20.90 19.63
C ALA A 230 -11.24 21.46 18.92
N ASN A 231 -11.09 22.65 18.34
CA ASN A 231 -12.20 23.29 17.60
C ASN A 231 -12.20 22.87 16.12
N ARG A 232 -11.07 22.38 15.62
CA ARG A 232 -10.86 22.00 14.22
C ARG A 232 -10.04 20.72 14.13
N THR A 233 -10.34 19.92 13.12
CA THR A 233 -9.51 18.79 12.70
C THR A 233 -9.14 18.99 11.23
N CYS A 234 -7.85 19.00 10.95
CA CYS A 234 -7.27 19.10 9.61
C CYS A 234 -6.64 17.76 9.24
N ILE A 235 -7.05 17.17 8.14
CA ILE A 235 -6.50 15.91 7.66
C ILE A 235 -5.93 16.13 6.26
N LEU A 236 -4.64 15.84 6.10
CA LEU A 236 -3.97 15.75 4.82
C LEU A 236 -3.89 14.25 4.45
N SER A 237 -4.62 13.84 3.44
CA SER A 237 -4.63 12.45 2.93
C SER A 237 -3.98 12.39 1.57
N VAL A 238 -2.92 11.60 1.46
CA VAL A 238 -2.13 11.43 0.25
C VAL A 238 -2.23 10.00 -0.24
N GLY A 239 -2.72 9.85 -1.47
CA GLY A 239 -2.84 8.56 -2.13
C GLY A 239 -1.57 8.11 -2.82
N THR A 240 -1.68 6.98 -3.48
CA THR A 240 -0.62 6.37 -4.29
C THR A 240 -0.97 6.33 -5.78
N GLY A 241 -2.06 7.00 -6.16
CA GLY A 241 -2.65 6.94 -7.49
C GLY A 241 -3.64 5.79 -7.66
N LEU A 242 -4.61 5.99 -8.53
CA LEU A 242 -5.58 4.99 -8.93
C LEU A 242 -5.21 4.49 -10.32
N GLY A 243 -5.09 3.18 -10.48
CA GLY A 243 -5.11 2.56 -11.79
C GLY A 243 -6.56 2.56 -12.30
N THR A 244 -6.76 2.81 -13.58
CA THR A 244 -8.08 2.63 -14.19
C THR A 244 -8.34 1.13 -14.36
N ILE A 245 -9.42 0.64 -13.71
CA ILE A 245 -9.86 -0.74 -13.86
C ILE A 245 -10.91 -0.79 -14.96
N GLY A 246 -10.62 -1.51 -16.05
CA GLY A 246 -11.53 -1.69 -17.17
C GLY A 246 -12.72 -2.64 -16.93
N LEU A 247 -13.04 -2.95 -15.66
CA LEU A 247 -14.07 -3.93 -15.28
C LEU A 247 -15.49 -3.63 -15.77
N PHE A 248 -15.80 -2.40 -16.16
CA PHE A 248 -17.15 -1.97 -16.51
C PHE A 248 -17.28 -1.38 -17.92
N ASP A 249 -16.25 -1.54 -18.74
CA ASP A 249 -16.35 -1.10 -20.12
C ASP A 249 -17.06 -2.21 -20.92
N PRO A 250 -18.25 -1.97 -21.52
CA PRO A 250 -18.96 -2.97 -22.32
C PRO A 250 -18.28 -3.28 -23.66
N VAL A 251 -17.20 -2.59 -23.98
CA VAL A 251 -16.33 -2.91 -25.10
C VAL A 251 -15.38 -4.01 -24.65
N PRO A 252 -15.21 -5.13 -25.38
CA PRO A 252 -14.17 -6.09 -25.09
C PRO A 252 -12.83 -5.37 -25.15
N VAL A 253 -12.33 -4.95 -23.99
CA VAL A 253 -10.98 -4.38 -23.88
C VAL A 253 -10.04 -5.50 -24.30
N PRO A 254 -9.24 -5.31 -25.34
CA PRO A 254 -8.25 -6.31 -25.68
C PRO A 254 -7.38 -6.55 -24.44
N PRO A 255 -6.99 -7.81 -24.17
CA PRO A 255 -6.20 -8.13 -23.00
C PRO A 255 -5.03 -7.14 -22.87
N PRO A 256 -4.68 -6.68 -21.64
CA PRO A 256 -3.61 -5.73 -21.41
C PRO A 256 -2.37 -6.08 -22.23
N GLU A 257 -1.60 -5.11 -22.66
CA GLU A 257 -0.43 -5.35 -23.53
C GLU A 257 0.54 -6.35 -22.89
N SER A 258 0.65 -6.35 -21.57
CA SER A 258 1.35 -7.36 -20.79
C SER A 258 0.85 -8.77 -21.10
N VAL A 259 -0.47 -9.02 -21.08
CA VAL A 259 -1.06 -10.34 -21.39
C VAL A 259 -0.77 -10.75 -22.82
N ARG A 260 -0.92 -9.82 -23.77
CA ARG A 260 -0.60 -10.12 -25.18
C ARG A 260 0.87 -10.44 -25.37
N LYS A 261 1.76 -9.70 -24.70
CA LYS A 261 3.20 -9.96 -24.72
C LYS A 261 3.50 -11.37 -24.21
N TYR A 262 2.90 -11.78 -23.12
CA TYR A 262 3.10 -13.10 -22.53
C TYR A 262 2.50 -14.23 -23.36
N LEU A 263 1.32 -14.05 -23.90
CA LEU A 263 0.76 -15.04 -24.82
C LEU A 263 1.67 -15.20 -26.05
N ASN A 264 2.26 -14.13 -26.55
CA ASN A 264 3.23 -14.19 -27.64
C ASN A 264 4.56 -14.87 -27.22
N GLU A 265 5.07 -14.57 -26.03
CA GLU A 265 6.26 -15.24 -25.48
C GLU A 265 5.99 -16.74 -25.25
N PHE A 266 4.83 -17.10 -24.73
CA PHE A 266 4.42 -18.48 -24.56
C PHE A 266 4.22 -19.22 -25.89
N ARG A 267 3.59 -18.58 -26.89
CA ARG A 267 3.53 -19.11 -28.26
C ARG A 267 4.92 -19.40 -28.80
N ASN A 268 5.82 -18.44 -28.70
CA ASN A 268 7.20 -18.58 -29.15
C ASN A 268 7.93 -19.72 -28.41
N PHE A 269 7.72 -19.83 -27.10
CA PHE A 269 8.29 -20.94 -26.32
C PHE A 269 7.81 -22.30 -26.82
N LEU A 270 6.51 -22.47 -27.07
CA LEU A 270 5.93 -23.72 -27.58
C LEU A 270 6.47 -24.07 -28.98
N LEU A 271 6.57 -23.07 -29.87
CA LEU A 271 7.09 -23.26 -31.22
C LEU A 271 8.58 -23.59 -31.21
N LEU A 272 9.40 -22.83 -30.45
CA LEU A 272 10.86 -22.94 -30.51
C LEU A 272 11.45 -24.04 -29.63
N HIS A 273 10.87 -24.29 -28.47
CA HIS A 273 11.44 -25.19 -27.48
C HIS A 273 10.72 -26.52 -27.35
N LYS A 274 9.43 -26.57 -27.74
CA LYS A 274 8.65 -27.81 -27.74
C LYS A 274 8.41 -28.38 -29.14
N ASN A 275 8.86 -27.66 -30.18
CA ASN A 275 8.65 -28.05 -31.60
C ASN A 275 7.20 -28.36 -31.93
N TYR A 276 6.24 -27.66 -31.32
CA TYR A 276 4.84 -27.82 -31.64
C TYR A 276 4.52 -27.12 -32.99
N THR A 277 3.57 -27.66 -33.73
CA THR A 277 3.04 -26.98 -34.91
C THR A 277 2.30 -25.71 -34.49
N THR A 278 2.13 -24.77 -35.40
CA THR A 278 1.35 -23.54 -35.17
C THR A 278 -0.06 -23.87 -34.70
N GLU A 279 -0.70 -24.86 -35.36
CA GLU A 279 -2.05 -25.32 -35.03
C GLU A 279 -2.15 -25.86 -33.60
N LYS A 280 -1.21 -26.71 -33.18
CA LYS A 280 -1.15 -27.26 -31.82
C LYS A 280 -0.82 -26.18 -30.78
N THR A 281 0.01 -25.21 -31.13
CA THR A 281 0.33 -24.06 -30.29
C THR A 281 -0.92 -23.21 -30.03
N GLU A 282 -1.70 -22.88 -31.08
CA GLU A 282 -2.93 -22.11 -30.90
C GLU A 282 -4.00 -22.89 -30.13
N GLU A 283 -4.11 -24.21 -30.34
CA GLU A 283 -5.00 -25.07 -29.54
C GLU A 283 -4.69 -24.95 -28.05
N ILE A 284 -3.40 -25.05 -27.66
CA ILE A 284 -2.95 -24.95 -26.29
C ILE A 284 -3.21 -23.53 -25.74
N VAL A 285 -2.82 -22.48 -26.47
CA VAL A 285 -3.04 -21.10 -26.06
C VAL A 285 -4.52 -20.81 -25.83
N ASN A 286 -5.40 -21.24 -26.75
CA ASN A 286 -6.83 -21.04 -26.61
C ASN A 286 -7.46 -21.87 -25.48
N SER A 287 -6.87 -23.01 -25.10
CA SER A 287 -7.34 -23.80 -23.96
C SER A 287 -7.05 -23.17 -22.61
N ILE A 288 -5.98 -22.38 -22.50
CA ILE A 288 -5.58 -21.72 -21.25
C ILE A 288 -6.03 -20.26 -21.17
N LEU A 289 -6.45 -19.65 -22.28
CA LEU A 289 -6.88 -18.25 -22.32
C LEU A 289 -8.00 -17.91 -21.32
N PRO A 290 -9.05 -18.74 -21.15
CA PRO A 290 -10.08 -18.51 -20.14
C PRO A 290 -9.53 -18.48 -18.71
N ASP A 291 -8.52 -19.31 -18.39
CA ASP A 291 -7.91 -19.34 -17.08
C ASP A 291 -7.08 -18.06 -16.83
N PHE A 292 -6.42 -17.54 -17.86
CA PHE A 292 -5.74 -16.25 -17.80
C PHE A 292 -6.72 -15.10 -17.56
N GLU A 293 -7.84 -15.07 -18.27
CA GLU A 293 -8.89 -14.07 -18.07
C GLU A 293 -9.47 -14.12 -16.65
N ASN A 294 -9.70 -15.31 -16.11
CA ASN A 294 -10.17 -15.50 -14.74
C ASN A 294 -9.16 -15.04 -13.70
N VAL A 295 -7.86 -15.28 -13.93
CA VAL A 295 -6.79 -14.82 -13.02
C VAL A 295 -6.69 -13.29 -13.02
N TYR A 296 -6.77 -12.65 -14.17
CA TYR A 296 -6.79 -11.18 -14.25
C TYR A 296 -8.04 -10.60 -13.60
N LEU A 297 -9.21 -11.19 -13.85
CA LEU A 297 -10.44 -10.81 -13.17
C LEU A 297 -10.30 -10.93 -11.63
N LEU A 298 -9.63 -11.97 -11.14
CA LEU A 298 -9.38 -12.14 -9.70
C LEU A 298 -8.42 -11.07 -9.18
N LEU A 299 -7.36 -10.73 -9.91
CA LEU A 299 -6.44 -9.64 -9.54
C LEU A 299 -7.15 -8.29 -9.52
N ASP A 300 -7.99 -8.03 -10.50
CA ASP A 300 -8.83 -6.83 -10.57
C ASP A 300 -9.83 -6.78 -9.41
N LEU A 301 -10.47 -7.89 -9.06
CA LEU A 301 -11.37 -7.98 -7.90
C LEU A 301 -10.62 -7.76 -6.58
N ILE A 302 -9.40 -8.26 -6.44
CA ILE A 302 -8.55 -8.00 -5.27
C ILE A 302 -8.19 -6.51 -5.22
N SER A 303 -7.80 -5.92 -6.35
CA SER A 303 -7.51 -4.48 -6.46
C SER A 303 -8.74 -3.63 -6.14
N LEU A 304 -9.91 -4.01 -6.65
CA LEU A 304 -11.19 -3.35 -6.34
C LEU A 304 -11.55 -3.51 -4.87
N GLY A 305 -11.32 -4.68 -4.27
CA GLY A 305 -11.52 -4.93 -2.83
C GLY A 305 -10.66 -4.03 -1.95
N ILE A 306 -9.47 -3.66 -2.43
CA ILE A 306 -8.55 -2.74 -1.74
C ILE A 306 -8.95 -1.28 -1.99
N SER A 307 -9.29 -0.91 -3.21
CA SER A 307 -9.55 0.49 -3.61
C SER A 307 -11.00 0.95 -3.36
N GLY A 308 -11.98 0.07 -3.48
CA GLY A 308 -13.39 0.43 -3.31
C GLY A 308 -13.74 1.00 -1.95
N PRO A 309 -13.36 0.35 -0.82
CA PRO A 309 -13.55 0.90 0.53
C PRO A 309 -12.82 2.25 0.73
N GLN A 310 -11.67 2.43 0.11
CA GLN A 310 -10.89 3.66 0.14
C GLN A 310 -11.67 4.84 -0.44
N GLU A 311 -12.30 4.68 -1.61
CA GLU A 311 -13.07 5.74 -2.24
C GLU A 311 -14.36 6.06 -1.47
N ALA A 312 -15.00 5.07 -0.85
CA ALA A 312 -16.15 5.30 0.05
C ALA A 312 -15.76 6.17 1.26
N ILE A 313 -14.60 5.89 1.87
CA ILE A 313 -14.08 6.69 2.99
C ILE A 313 -13.77 8.11 2.54
N ASN A 314 -13.12 8.29 1.38
CA ASN A 314 -12.84 9.60 0.80
C ASN A 314 -14.14 10.40 0.64
N LYS A 315 -15.15 9.80 0.04
CA LYS A 315 -16.43 10.45 -0.20
C LYS A 315 -17.14 10.85 1.08
N ILE A 316 -17.10 10.03 2.11
CA ILE A 316 -17.69 10.35 3.42
C ILE A 316 -16.96 11.54 4.05
N LEU A 317 -15.63 11.56 4.08
CA LEU A 317 -14.85 12.63 4.68
C LEU A 317 -15.00 13.95 3.90
N GLU A 318 -15.05 13.90 2.56
CA GLU A 318 -15.35 15.05 1.71
C GLU A 318 -16.71 15.64 2.03
N LEU A 319 -17.76 14.82 2.10
CA LEU A 319 -19.11 15.27 2.42
C LEU A 319 -19.17 15.89 3.82
N LEU A 320 -18.54 15.28 4.82
CA LEU A 320 -18.47 15.83 6.18
C LEU A 320 -17.73 17.17 6.21
N SER A 321 -16.67 17.32 5.41
CA SER A 321 -15.93 18.58 5.30
C SER A 321 -16.74 19.66 4.59
N LEU A 322 -17.39 19.34 3.47
CA LEU A 322 -18.16 20.29 2.65
C LEU A 322 -19.41 20.81 3.35
N TYR A 323 -20.13 19.95 4.03
CA TYR A 323 -21.39 20.33 4.68
C TYR A 323 -21.20 20.93 6.08
N GLY A 324 -19.94 21.11 6.53
CA GLY A 324 -19.63 21.74 7.80
C GLY A 324 -20.32 21.07 8.99
N THR A 325 -20.46 19.74 8.90
CA THR A 325 -21.15 18.98 9.93
C THR A 325 -20.31 19.04 11.21
N LYS A 326 -20.73 19.86 12.15
CA LYS A 326 -20.10 19.94 13.47
C LYS A 326 -20.36 18.65 14.22
N ILE A 327 -19.43 17.73 14.18
CA ILE A 327 -19.44 16.58 15.05
C ILE A 327 -18.73 16.99 16.35
N ASN A 328 -19.44 16.99 17.45
CA ASN A 328 -18.96 17.47 18.76
C ASN A 328 -18.45 18.93 18.75
N ASN A 329 -19.08 19.83 17.99
CA ASN A 329 -18.66 21.23 17.80
C ASN A 329 -17.27 21.43 17.17
N GLN A 330 -16.78 20.45 16.40
CA GLN A 330 -15.51 20.55 15.68
C GLN A 330 -15.76 20.68 14.17
N ASP A 331 -15.01 21.56 13.53
CA ASP A 331 -15.00 21.67 12.07
C ASP A 331 -14.00 20.64 11.52
N LEU A 332 -14.38 19.86 10.50
CA LEU A 332 -13.50 18.96 9.77
C LEU A 332 -13.04 19.64 8.49
N PHE A 333 -11.73 19.65 8.25
CA PHE A 333 -11.08 20.02 7.00
C PHE A 333 -10.36 18.78 6.46
N TYR A 334 -10.84 18.24 5.36
CA TYR A 334 -10.28 17.08 4.71
C TYR A 334 -9.70 17.46 3.35
N TYR A 335 -8.42 17.25 3.18
CA TYR A 335 -7.68 17.50 1.94
C TYR A 335 -7.17 16.17 1.40
N ARG A 336 -7.72 15.74 0.28
CA ARG A 336 -7.32 14.53 -0.43
C ARG A 336 -6.51 14.89 -1.65
N PHE A 337 -5.34 14.26 -1.78
CA PHE A 337 -4.43 14.38 -2.92
C PHE A 337 -4.16 12.99 -3.49
N ASN A 338 -4.56 12.80 -4.72
CA ASN A 338 -4.41 11.54 -5.45
C ASN A 338 -4.39 11.83 -6.94
N THR A 339 -3.89 10.92 -7.75
CA THR A 339 -3.87 11.00 -9.20
C THR A 339 -4.54 9.78 -9.82
N ILE A 340 -4.84 9.85 -11.10
CA ILE A 340 -5.29 8.72 -11.90
C ILE A 340 -4.18 8.44 -12.91
N TYR A 341 -3.66 7.22 -12.92
CA TYR A 341 -2.66 6.79 -13.89
C TYR A 341 -3.30 6.42 -15.22
N ASP A 342 -2.60 6.66 -16.32
CA ASP A 342 -3.04 6.27 -17.64
C ASP A 342 -3.18 4.74 -17.73
N LEU A 343 -4.20 4.27 -18.46
CA LEU A 343 -4.47 2.85 -18.72
C LEU A 343 -3.31 2.10 -19.41
N ASN A 344 -2.42 2.84 -20.07
CA ASN A 344 -1.30 2.25 -20.79
C ASN A 344 -0.06 1.99 -19.92
N GLU A 345 -0.08 2.47 -18.66
CA GLU A 345 1.05 2.31 -17.75
C GLU A 345 0.93 1.01 -16.94
N ASP A 346 2.06 0.36 -16.70
CA ASP A 346 2.14 -0.78 -15.79
C ASP A 346 2.00 -0.27 -14.35
N THR A 347 0.82 -0.45 -13.77
CA THR A 347 0.46 0.05 -12.43
C THR A 347 0.46 -1.04 -11.34
N GLU A 348 1.11 -2.18 -11.58
CA GLU A 348 1.26 -3.23 -10.56
C GLU A 348 2.02 -2.71 -9.32
N LEU A 349 1.81 -3.36 -8.17
CA LEU A 349 2.40 -2.93 -6.89
C LEU A 349 3.93 -3.07 -6.86
N ASP A 350 4.47 -3.94 -7.70
CA ASP A 350 5.89 -4.32 -7.77
C ASP A 350 6.62 -3.74 -9.00
N THR A 351 6.01 -2.82 -9.74
CA THR A 351 6.61 -2.20 -10.92
C THR A 351 7.82 -1.35 -10.54
N THR A 352 9.01 -1.75 -11.01
CA THR A 352 10.30 -1.11 -10.71
C THR A 352 11.02 -0.55 -11.95
N ASN A 353 10.36 -0.48 -13.11
CA ASN A 353 10.98 0.06 -14.31
C ASN A 353 11.19 1.58 -14.21
N ALA A 354 12.26 2.08 -14.86
CA ALA A 354 12.66 3.47 -14.77
C ALA A 354 11.62 4.43 -15.36
N ASP A 355 10.97 4.04 -16.44
CA ASP A 355 10.00 4.88 -17.15
C ASP A 355 8.77 5.11 -16.27
N PHE A 356 8.27 4.07 -15.62
CA PHE A 356 7.16 4.19 -14.68
C PHE A 356 7.52 5.04 -13.45
N LEU A 357 8.71 4.86 -12.88
CA LEU A 357 9.14 5.66 -11.73
C LEU A 357 9.30 7.15 -12.10
N ASN A 358 9.79 7.47 -13.31
CA ASN A 358 9.84 8.83 -13.82
C ASN A 358 8.43 9.39 -14.09
N TYR A 359 7.53 8.57 -14.60
CA TYR A 359 6.13 8.93 -14.79
C TYR A 359 5.46 9.28 -13.47
N ILE A 360 5.66 8.48 -12.42
CA ILE A 360 5.14 8.77 -11.06
C ILE A 360 5.65 10.12 -10.54
N GLN A 361 6.93 10.42 -10.72
CA GLN A 361 7.50 11.72 -10.33
C GLN A 361 6.79 12.87 -11.04
N THR A 362 6.62 12.77 -12.36
CA THR A 362 5.95 13.79 -13.17
C THR A 362 4.48 13.94 -12.76
N ALA A 363 3.78 12.83 -12.55
CA ALA A 363 2.39 12.84 -12.09
C ALA A 363 2.23 13.50 -10.72
N ALA A 364 3.17 13.25 -9.80
CA ALA A 364 3.16 13.88 -8.47
C ALA A 364 3.38 15.40 -8.56
N GLU A 365 4.30 15.85 -9.42
CA GLU A 365 4.55 17.27 -9.63
C GLU A 365 3.34 17.98 -10.25
N GLN A 366 2.77 17.41 -11.28
CA GLN A 366 1.59 17.97 -11.96
C GLN A 366 0.40 18.02 -11.01
N GLN A 367 0.11 16.95 -10.28
CA GLN A 367 -0.98 16.92 -9.31
C GLN A 367 -0.76 17.94 -8.19
N TYR A 368 0.46 18.04 -7.69
CA TYR A 368 0.78 19.04 -6.66
C TYR A 368 0.57 20.48 -7.17
N GLN A 369 1.00 20.81 -8.39
CA GLN A 369 0.79 22.12 -8.99
C GLN A 369 -0.69 22.45 -9.18
N GLN A 370 -1.51 21.48 -9.61
CA GLN A 370 -2.97 21.65 -9.74
C GLN A 370 -3.65 21.89 -8.40
N ASP A 371 -3.20 21.24 -7.35
CA ASP A 371 -3.79 21.30 -6.02
C ASP A 371 -3.15 22.37 -5.11
N ALA A 372 -2.05 22.99 -5.52
CA ALA A 372 -1.36 24.03 -4.73
C ALA A 372 -2.27 25.19 -4.31
N ILE A 373 -3.29 25.51 -5.13
CA ILE A 373 -4.31 26.52 -4.82
C ILE A 373 -5.20 26.10 -3.64
N LYS A 374 -5.38 24.79 -3.41
CA LYS A 374 -6.18 24.26 -2.28
C LYS A 374 -5.41 24.28 -0.96
N ILE A 375 -4.09 24.39 -1.03
CA ILE A 375 -3.18 24.32 0.12
C ILE A 375 -2.89 25.72 0.69
N GLN A 376 -3.01 26.77 -0.11
CA GLN A 376 -2.89 28.18 0.29
C GLN A 376 -4.17 28.67 0.94
#